data_184d2ea53da077f04f33691ce85b57e6
#
_entry.id   184d2ea53da077f04f33691ce85b57e6
#
_cell.length_a   1.000
_cell.length_b   1.000
_cell.length_c   1.000
_cell.angle_alpha   90.00
_cell.angle_beta   90.00
_cell.angle_gamma   90.00
#
_symmetry.space_group_name_H-M   'P 1'
#
loop_
_entity.id
_entity.type
_entity.pdbx_description
1 polymer ?
#
loop_
_entity_poly.entity_id
_entity_poly.type
_entity_poly.pdbx_seq_one_letter_code
_entity_poly.pdbx_strand_id
1 'polypeptide(L)'
;MRSRSHFTPAPPLRDKLHTRADQLSGGEQQMVAIARALVGNVRILLLDEPFEGLSPAMVEEVFKSIEQLRQEMSILIIEHHLDLVLSLADRAVVLDRGRVSHTGPAGPLLNDLDFRRQVLWL
;
A
#
# COMPACT_ATOMS: atom_id res chain seq x y z
N MET A 1 19.68 19.69 -5.81
CA MET A 1 18.43 19.75 -6.59
C MET A 1 17.53 18.64 -6.10
N ARG A 2 16.47 18.99 -5.35
CA ARG A 2 15.61 17.98 -4.69
C ARG A 2 14.56 17.52 -5.69
N SER A 3 14.59 16.24 -6.04
CA SER A 3 13.55 15.60 -6.84
C SER A 3 12.20 15.82 -6.14
N ARG A 4 11.29 16.53 -6.77
CA ARG A 4 9.89 16.53 -6.38
C ARG A 4 9.37 15.16 -6.77
N SER A 5 8.79 14.43 -5.82
CA SER A 5 8.09 13.20 -6.14
C SER A 5 7.06 13.51 -7.24
N HIS A 6 7.24 12.89 -8.40
CA HIS A 6 6.30 13.04 -9.51
C HIS A 6 5.17 12.02 -9.35
N PHE A 7 4.51 12.01 -8.17
CA PHE A 7 3.28 11.25 -8.06
C PHE A 7 2.29 11.83 -9.05
N THR A 8 2.04 11.08 -10.09
CA THR A 8 0.98 11.40 -11.03
C THR A 8 -0.28 10.69 -10.55
N PRO A 9 -1.33 11.42 -10.16
CA PRO A 9 -2.60 10.80 -9.78
C PRO A 9 -3.05 9.83 -10.88
N ALA A 10 -3.59 8.69 -10.47
CA ALA A 10 -4.17 7.72 -11.40
C ALA A 10 -5.16 8.40 -12.34
N PRO A 11 -5.29 7.94 -13.60
CA PRO A 11 -6.18 8.52 -14.59
C PRO A 11 -7.58 8.85 -14.08
N PRO A 12 -8.22 8.00 -13.23
CA PRO A 12 -9.55 8.30 -12.69
C PRO A 12 -9.65 9.60 -11.88
N LEU A 13 -8.56 10.04 -11.24
CA LEU A 13 -8.57 11.29 -10.45
C LEU A 13 -8.40 12.55 -11.28
N ARG A 14 -7.75 12.47 -12.44
CA ARG A 14 -7.50 13.63 -13.29
C ARG A 14 -8.79 14.29 -13.77
N ASP A 15 -9.77 13.46 -14.10
CA ASP A 15 -11.06 13.92 -14.60
C ASP A 15 -11.98 14.42 -13.49
N LYS A 16 -11.58 14.23 -12.22
CA LYS A 16 -12.38 14.53 -11.03
C LYS A 16 -11.82 15.64 -10.15
N LEU A 17 -10.91 16.46 -10.67
CA LEU A 17 -10.27 17.54 -9.90
C LEU A 17 -11.25 18.57 -9.30
N HIS A 18 -12.43 18.71 -9.88
CA HIS A 18 -13.48 19.61 -9.41
C HIS A 18 -14.64 18.88 -8.71
N THR A 19 -14.53 17.57 -8.53
CA THR A 19 -15.53 16.76 -7.83
C THR A 19 -15.30 16.86 -6.33
N ARG A 20 -16.37 16.98 -5.55
CA ARG A 20 -16.28 16.99 -4.09
C ARG A 20 -15.81 15.61 -3.60
N ALA A 21 -15.01 15.58 -2.54
CA ALA A 21 -14.46 14.34 -2.00
C ALA A 21 -15.52 13.32 -1.54
N ASP A 22 -16.68 13.82 -1.06
CA ASP A 22 -17.81 12.99 -0.65
C ASP A 22 -18.56 12.32 -1.82
N GLN A 23 -18.29 12.74 -3.04
CA GLN A 23 -18.85 12.18 -4.29
C GLN A 23 -17.90 11.22 -5.00
N LEU A 24 -16.72 11.03 -4.46
CA LEU A 24 -15.72 10.09 -4.99
C LEU A 24 -16.05 8.65 -4.54
N SER A 25 -15.70 7.66 -5.38
CA SER A 25 -15.72 6.26 -4.97
C SER A 25 -14.72 5.99 -3.85
N GLY A 26 -14.88 4.89 -3.10
CA GLY A 26 -13.95 4.51 -2.04
C GLY A 26 -12.49 4.45 -2.50
N GLY A 27 -12.23 3.89 -3.69
CA GLY A 27 -10.89 3.83 -4.26
C GLY A 27 -10.35 5.20 -4.70
N GLU A 28 -11.19 6.06 -5.24
CA GLU A 28 -10.81 7.44 -5.56
C GLU A 28 -10.49 8.23 -4.29
N GLN A 29 -11.27 8.05 -3.22
CA GLN A 29 -10.99 8.64 -1.91
C GLN A 29 -9.66 8.16 -1.35
N GLN A 30 -9.34 6.87 -1.47
CA GLN A 30 -8.05 6.29 -1.07
C GLN A 30 -6.90 6.92 -1.83
N MET A 31 -7.03 7.10 -3.15
CA MET A 31 -6.02 7.76 -3.98
C MET A 31 -5.81 9.22 -3.58
N VAL A 32 -6.88 9.95 -3.23
CA VAL A 32 -6.79 11.33 -2.72
C VAL A 32 -6.07 11.34 -1.36
N ALA A 33 -6.35 10.39 -0.48
CA ALA A 33 -5.67 10.29 0.82
C ALA A 33 -4.17 10.06 0.65
N ILE A 34 -3.75 9.16 -0.24
CA ILE A 34 -2.35 8.93 -0.58
C ILE A 34 -1.71 10.21 -1.16
N ALA A 35 -2.36 10.82 -2.14
CA ALA A 35 -1.86 12.06 -2.75
C ALA A 35 -1.68 13.18 -1.72
N ARG A 36 -2.62 13.33 -0.79
CA ARG A 36 -2.55 14.31 0.29
C ARG A 36 -1.38 14.04 1.25
N ALA A 37 -1.15 12.75 1.58
CA ALA A 37 -0.04 12.36 2.44
C ALA A 37 1.34 12.64 1.81
N LEU A 38 1.40 12.71 0.47
CA LEU A 38 2.63 12.96 -0.28
C LEU A 38 2.96 14.46 -0.46
N VAL A 39 2.12 15.36 0.05
CA VAL A 39 2.40 16.79 0.01
C VAL A 39 3.59 17.11 0.91
N GLY A 40 4.66 17.64 0.30
CA GLY A 40 5.90 17.98 1.01
C GLY A 40 7.06 17.04 0.72
N ASN A 41 8.00 16.95 1.63
CA ASN A 41 9.20 16.12 1.50
C ASN A 41 9.04 14.83 2.33
N VAL A 42 8.23 13.90 1.82
CA VAL A 42 7.92 12.64 2.48
C VAL A 42 9.04 11.63 2.25
N ARG A 43 9.56 11.05 3.32
CA ARG A 43 10.59 9.98 3.29
C ARG A 43 10.04 8.61 3.67
N ILE A 44 8.97 8.60 4.46
CA ILE A 44 8.28 7.38 4.89
C ILE A 44 6.78 7.62 4.75
N LEU A 45 6.10 6.68 4.10
CA LEU A 45 4.65 6.66 3.97
C LEU A 45 4.10 5.49 4.79
N LEU A 46 3.09 5.76 5.61
CA LEU A 46 2.39 4.75 6.41
C LEU A 46 1.01 4.51 5.80
N LEU A 47 0.72 3.27 5.44
CA LEU A 47 -0.55 2.85 4.85
C LEU A 47 -1.19 1.78 5.74
N ASP A 48 -2.39 2.06 6.21
CA ASP A 48 -3.18 1.16 7.03
C ASP A 48 -4.34 0.62 6.20
N GLU A 49 -4.31 -0.68 5.89
CA GLU A 49 -5.31 -1.39 5.09
C GLU A 49 -5.68 -0.68 3.77
N PRO A 50 -4.70 -0.34 2.91
CA PRO A 50 -4.95 0.50 1.74
C PRO A 50 -5.86 -0.14 0.68
N PHE A 51 -6.09 -1.45 0.74
CA PHE A 51 -6.92 -2.19 -0.21
C PHE A 51 -8.33 -2.52 0.32
N GLU A 52 -8.63 -2.15 1.58
CA GLU A 52 -9.89 -2.47 2.22
C GLU A 52 -11.09 -1.81 1.50
N GLY A 53 -12.13 -2.60 1.23
CA GLY A 53 -13.38 -2.11 0.65
C GLY A 53 -13.30 -1.64 -0.80
N LEU A 54 -12.19 -1.89 -1.51
CA LEU A 54 -12.01 -1.47 -2.90
C LEU A 54 -12.52 -2.52 -3.90
N SER A 55 -13.03 -2.05 -5.05
CA SER A 55 -13.29 -2.92 -6.19
C SER A 55 -11.99 -3.49 -6.76
N PRO A 56 -12.00 -4.64 -7.44
CA PRO A 56 -10.80 -5.22 -8.04
C PRO A 56 -10.01 -4.26 -8.94
N ALA A 57 -10.72 -3.45 -9.74
CA ALA A 57 -10.09 -2.45 -10.60
C ALA A 57 -9.36 -1.37 -9.78
N MET A 58 -9.94 -0.92 -8.66
CA MET A 58 -9.32 0.06 -7.78
C MET A 58 -8.16 -0.52 -6.98
N VAL A 59 -8.23 -1.78 -6.57
CA VAL A 59 -7.10 -2.50 -5.96
C VAL A 59 -5.89 -2.46 -6.90
N GLU A 60 -6.09 -2.74 -8.19
CA GLU A 60 -5.02 -2.71 -9.18
C GLU A 60 -4.40 -1.29 -9.32
N GLU A 61 -5.22 -0.24 -9.35
CA GLU A 61 -4.75 1.14 -9.46
C GLU A 61 -3.98 1.59 -8.21
N VAL A 62 -4.47 1.26 -7.01
CA VAL A 62 -3.78 1.56 -5.75
C VAL A 62 -2.48 0.77 -5.66
N PHE A 63 -2.49 -0.50 -6.04
CA PHE A 63 -1.30 -1.35 -6.08
C PHE A 63 -0.20 -0.76 -6.97
N LYS A 64 -0.53 -0.40 -8.21
CA LYS A 64 0.42 0.23 -9.14
C LYS A 64 0.99 1.54 -8.58
N SER A 65 0.16 2.33 -7.93
CA SER A 65 0.59 3.59 -7.31
C SER A 65 1.57 3.36 -6.18
N ILE A 66 1.32 2.38 -5.31
CA ILE A 66 2.23 2.01 -4.22
C ILE A 66 3.55 1.44 -4.79
N GLU A 67 3.47 0.61 -5.83
CA GLU A 67 4.65 0.04 -6.49
C GLU A 67 5.55 1.12 -7.09
N GLN A 68 4.99 2.19 -7.64
CA GLN A 68 5.77 3.34 -8.09
C GLN A 68 6.40 4.10 -6.92
N LEU A 69 5.63 4.38 -5.88
CA LEU A 69 6.09 5.15 -4.72
C LEU A 69 7.21 4.45 -3.94
N ARG A 70 7.22 3.12 -3.87
CA ARG A 70 8.29 2.37 -3.20
C ARG A 70 9.68 2.55 -3.83
N GLN A 71 9.75 3.03 -5.07
CA GLN A 71 11.01 3.37 -5.71
C GLN A 71 11.61 4.68 -5.19
N GLU A 72 10.79 5.54 -4.61
CA GLU A 72 11.17 6.89 -4.18
C GLU A 72 11.30 7.05 -2.66
N MET A 73 10.57 6.22 -1.90
CA MET A 73 10.50 6.35 -0.44
C MET A 73 10.30 5.01 0.25
N SER A 74 10.53 5.00 1.57
CA SER A 74 10.17 3.85 2.40
C SER A 74 8.66 3.83 2.64
N ILE A 75 8.05 2.65 2.55
CA ILE A 75 6.62 2.46 2.81
C ILE A 75 6.44 1.38 3.86
N LEU A 76 5.64 1.67 4.88
CA LEU A 76 5.16 0.70 5.85
C LEU A 76 3.68 0.46 5.59
N ILE A 77 3.33 -0.79 5.28
CA ILE A 77 1.96 -1.20 4.98
C ILE A 77 1.49 -2.17 6.06
N ILE A 78 0.32 -1.90 6.64
CA ILE A 78 -0.42 -2.83 7.47
C ILE A 78 -1.56 -3.39 6.62
N GLU A 79 -1.61 -4.71 6.42
CA GLU A 79 -2.56 -5.31 5.50
C GLU A 79 -2.78 -6.79 5.83
N HIS A 80 -3.99 -7.29 5.59
CA HIS A 80 -4.36 -8.69 5.76
C HIS A 80 -4.54 -9.43 4.41
N HIS A 81 -4.58 -8.73 3.29
CA HIS A 81 -4.53 -9.30 1.94
C HIS A 81 -3.09 -9.75 1.62
N LEU A 82 -2.72 -10.93 2.14
CA LEU A 82 -1.33 -11.39 2.19
C LEU A 82 -0.64 -11.43 0.83
N ASP A 83 -1.30 -11.93 -0.20
CA ASP A 83 -0.69 -12.04 -1.53
C ASP A 83 -0.36 -10.66 -2.13
N LEU A 84 -1.24 -9.68 -1.90
CA LEU A 84 -1.00 -8.31 -2.35
C LEU A 84 0.16 -7.66 -1.60
N VAL A 85 0.12 -7.66 -0.27
CA VAL A 85 1.13 -6.97 0.53
C VAL A 85 2.49 -7.64 0.42
N LEU A 86 2.56 -8.96 0.40
CA LEU A 86 3.82 -9.69 0.28
C LEU A 86 4.48 -9.52 -1.10
N SER A 87 3.69 -9.32 -2.16
CA SER A 87 4.23 -9.01 -3.49
C SER A 87 4.81 -7.60 -3.60
N LEU A 88 4.33 -6.66 -2.79
CA LEU A 88 4.87 -5.30 -2.70
C LEU A 88 6.07 -5.19 -1.74
N ALA A 89 6.12 -6.02 -0.71
CA ALA A 89 7.06 -5.87 0.39
C ALA A 89 8.44 -6.47 0.09
N ASP A 90 9.50 -5.78 0.54
CA ASP A 90 10.85 -6.35 0.61
C ASP A 90 11.03 -7.18 1.89
N ARG A 91 10.44 -6.72 2.99
CA ARG A 91 10.49 -7.35 4.31
C ARG A 91 9.10 -7.39 4.92
N ALA A 92 8.89 -8.41 5.76
CA ALA A 92 7.69 -8.57 6.54
C ALA A 92 7.99 -8.61 8.04
N VAL A 93 7.09 -8.03 8.81
CA VAL A 93 7.05 -8.13 10.28
C VAL A 93 5.68 -8.66 10.65
N VAL A 94 5.65 -9.78 11.38
CA VAL A 94 4.40 -10.38 11.86
C VAL A 94 4.23 -10.00 13.32
N LEU A 95 3.08 -9.41 13.64
CA LEU A 95 2.68 -9.07 15.00
C LEU A 95 1.62 -10.07 15.48
N ASP A 96 1.86 -10.64 16.64
CA ASP A 96 0.89 -11.47 17.34
C ASP A 96 0.78 -11.00 18.80
N ARG A 97 -0.44 -10.70 19.22
CA ARG A 97 -0.76 -10.28 20.61
C ARG A 97 0.16 -9.17 21.13
N GLY A 98 0.46 -8.18 20.29
CA GLY A 98 1.30 -7.03 20.64
C GLY A 98 2.81 -7.32 20.66
N ARG A 99 3.24 -8.47 20.14
CA ARG A 99 4.65 -8.84 20.05
C ARG A 99 5.04 -9.17 18.61
N VAL A 100 6.29 -8.93 18.26
CA VAL A 100 6.86 -9.39 16.99
C VAL A 100 7.09 -10.90 17.10
N SER A 101 6.36 -11.68 16.30
CA SER A 101 6.49 -13.14 16.22
C SER A 101 7.46 -13.59 15.11
N HIS A 102 7.56 -12.79 14.05
CA HIS A 102 8.46 -13.04 12.92
C HIS A 102 8.92 -11.74 12.27
N THR A 103 10.15 -11.72 11.79
CA THR A 103 10.67 -10.66 10.93
C THR A 103 11.64 -11.26 9.92
N GLY A 104 11.56 -10.84 8.67
CA GLY A 104 12.43 -11.35 7.61
C GLY A 104 12.04 -10.87 6.22
N PRO A 105 12.71 -11.39 5.18
CA PRO A 105 12.34 -11.13 3.79
C PRO A 105 10.89 -11.57 3.50
N ALA A 106 10.19 -10.83 2.65
CA ALA A 106 8.81 -11.16 2.27
C ALA A 106 8.73 -12.34 1.28
N GLY A 107 9.75 -12.52 0.44
CA GLY A 107 9.77 -13.57 -0.59
C GLY A 107 9.45 -14.98 -0.11
N PRO A 108 10.08 -15.51 0.96
CA PRO A 108 9.74 -16.82 1.51
C PRO A 108 8.27 -16.95 1.94
N LEU A 109 7.70 -15.91 2.53
CA LEU A 109 6.28 -15.90 2.92
C LEU A 109 5.35 -15.87 1.70
N LEU A 110 5.78 -15.25 0.60
CA LEU A 110 5.00 -15.21 -0.64
C LEU A 110 5.03 -16.56 -1.36
N ASN A 111 6.19 -17.21 -1.44
CA ASN A 111 6.43 -18.34 -2.33
C ASN A 111 6.29 -19.71 -1.65
N ASP A 112 6.33 -19.78 -0.32
CA ASP A 112 6.21 -21.02 0.45
C ASP A 112 4.97 -20.95 1.36
N LEU A 113 3.89 -21.63 0.91
CA LEU A 113 2.62 -21.64 1.63
C LEU A 113 2.70 -22.36 2.97
N ASP A 114 3.52 -23.38 3.10
CA ASP A 114 3.66 -24.12 4.36
C ASP A 114 4.44 -23.29 5.38
N PHE A 115 5.49 -22.63 4.94
CA PHE A 115 6.19 -21.65 5.77
C PHE A 115 5.29 -20.49 6.20
N ARG A 116 4.51 -19.94 5.28
CA ARG A 116 3.54 -18.88 5.57
C ARG A 116 2.51 -19.31 6.62
N ARG A 117 1.93 -20.51 6.48
CA ARG A 117 0.97 -21.06 7.45
C ARG A 117 1.60 -21.21 8.84
N GLN A 118 2.82 -21.74 8.89
CA GLN A 118 3.53 -21.91 10.15
C GLN A 118 3.79 -20.58 10.86
N VAL A 119 4.21 -19.54 10.12
CA VAL A 119 4.55 -18.22 10.65
C VAL A 119 3.31 -17.42 11.05
N LEU A 120 2.21 -17.53 10.29
CA LEU A 120 1.00 -16.75 10.47
C LEU A 120 -0.11 -17.49 11.25
N TRP A 121 0.14 -18.70 11.69
CA TRP A 121 -0.81 -19.53 12.45
C TRP A 121 -2.13 -19.80 11.69
N LEU A 122 -2.06 -19.98 10.37
CA LEU A 122 -3.20 -20.22 9.49
C LEU A 122 -3.47 -21.71 9.25
#